data_58150c4d99ad485fc2b4788a2c71d91b
#
_entry.id   58150c4d99ad485fc2b4788a2c71d91b
#
_cell.length_a   1.000
_cell.length_b   1.000
_cell.length_c   1.000
_cell.angle_alpha   90.00
_cell.angle_beta   90.00
_cell.angle_gamma   90.00
#
_symmetry.space_group_name_H-M   'P 1'
#
loop_
_entity.id
_entity.type
_entity.pdbx_description
1 polymer ?
#
loop_
_entity_poly.entity_id
_entity_poly.type
_entity_poly.pdbx_seq_one_letter_code
_entity_poly.pdbx_strand_id
1 'polypeptide(L)'
;SGFQDLGLPYESDPAVTRHIAAFLASQRDESTGEKRTAMPTHLLFNGGVFRSPLLRDRVNEVITHWSSGQPPKILGGPEDLDHAVALGAAYYGWAKRRGGIRIRGGTARSYYIGIETAGLAIPGAPRPMRALCVAPRGMEEGTDAEVPSQEVGVIVGRPAKFRFFSSTTRQDDQP
;
A
#
# COMPACT_ATOMS: atom_id res chain seq x y z
N SER A 1 -10.28 -24.10 -3.04
CA SER A 1 -8.90 -24.13 -3.56
C SER A 1 -8.57 -22.72 -4.07
N GLY A 2 -8.01 -21.89 -3.19
CA GLY A 2 -7.56 -20.57 -3.58
C GLY A 2 -6.11 -20.67 -4.04
N PHE A 3 -5.89 -20.71 -5.34
CA PHE A 3 -4.62 -20.27 -5.88
C PHE A 3 -4.58 -18.76 -5.66
N GLN A 4 -3.76 -18.30 -4.72
CA GLN A 4 -3.36 -16.90 -4.68
C GLN A 4 -2.54 -16.67 -5.94
N ASP A 5 -3.03 -15.80 -6.83
CA ASP A 5 -2.22 -15.24 -7.90
C ASP A 5 -1.03 -14.55 -7.25
N LEU A 6 0.13 -15.17 -7.32
CA LEU A 6 1.41 -14.63 -6.87
C LEU A 6 1.96 -13.57 -7.85
N GLY A 7 1.22 -13.24 -8.91
CA GLY A 7 1.53 -12.25 -9.91
C GLY A 7 1.12 -10.83 -9.51
N LEU A 8 1.73 -9.85 -10.17
CA LEU A 8 1.31 -8.46 -10.04
C LEU A 8 -0.01 -8.25 -10.80
N PRO A 9 -0.94 -7.41 -10.32
CA PRO A 9 -2.27 -7.23 -10.94
C PRO A 9 -2.24 -6.86 -12.43
N TYR A 10 -1.18 -6.25 -12.91
CA TYR A 10 -0.96 -5.85 -14.31
C TYR A 10 -0.25 -6.91 -15.15
N GLU A 11 0.11 -8.05 -14.59
CA GLU A 11 0.69 -9.16 -15.34
C GLU A 11 -0.33 -9.81 -16.29
N SER A 12 -1.59 -9.86 -15.86
CA SER A 12 -2.71 -10.36 -16.67
C SER A 12 -3.36 -9.29 -17.56
N ASP A 13 -3.19 -8.00 -17.26
CA ASP A 13 -3.74 -6.88 -18.03
C ASP A 13 -2.67 -5.80 -18.23
N PRO A 14 -2.01 -5.76 -19.41
CA PRO A 14 -0.95 -4.80 -19.70
C PRO A 14 -1.45 -3.37 -19.90
N ALA A 15 -2.76 -3.11 -19.83
CA ALA A 15 -3.32 -1.78 -20.03
C ALA A 15 -3.05 -0.87 -18.83
N VAL A 16 -1.85 -0.29 -18.77
CA VAL A 16 -1.40 0.62 -17.69
C VAL A 16 -2.42 1.74 -17.43
N THR A 17 -3.02 2.30 -18.48
CA THR A 17 -4.02 3.37 -18.36
C THR A 17 -5.29 2.93 -17.62
N ARG A 18 -5.68 1.65 -17.71
CA ARG A 18 -6.81 1.12 -16.96
C ARG A 18 -6.52 1.06 -15.45
N HIS A 19 -5.31 0.66 -15.09
CA HIS A 19 -4.88 0.63 -13.68
C HIS A 19 -4.79 2.05 -13.11
N ILE A 20 -4.29 3.03 -13.90
CA ILE A 20 -4.29 4.45 -13.52
C ILE A 20 -5.73 4.94 -13.30
N ALA A 21 -6.66 4.63 -14.21
CA ALA A 21 -8.07 5.02 -14.07
C ALA A 21 -8.70 4.44 -12.79
N ALA A 22 -8.48 3.16 -12.52
CA ALA A 22 -8.98 2.51 -11.31
C ALA A 22 -8.39 3.13 -10.04
N PHE A 23 -7.10 3.45 -10.06
CA PHE A 23 -6.44 4.13 -8.94
C PHE A 23 -7.04 5.52 -8.69
N LEU A 24 -7.15 6.35 -9.72
CA LEU A 24 -7.71 7.71 -9.59
C LEU A 24 -9.17 7.67 -9.11
N ALA A 25 -9.97 6.72 -9.61
CA ALA A 25 -11.36 6.54 -9.19
C ALA A 25 -11.49 6.03 -7.73
N SER A 26 -10.45 5.41 -7.18
CA SER A 26 -10.44 4.92 -5.80
C SER A 26 -10.08 6.00 -4.77
N GLN A 27 -9.56 7.15 -5.23
CA GLN A 27 -9.18 8.23 -4.32
C GLN A 27 -10.40 8.88 -3.69
N ARG A 28 -10.26 9.29 -2.43
CA ARG A 28 -11.27 10.06 -1.70
C ARG A 28 -10.76 11.47 -1.47
N ASP A 29 -11.67 12.41 -1.46
CA ASP A 29 -11.34 13.75 -0.99
C ASP A 29 -11.10 13.70 0.53
N GLU A 30 -9.91 14.10 0.98
CA GLU A 30 -9.53 14.07 2.39
C GLU A 30 -10.40 14.99 3.26
N SER A 31 -10.99 16.04 2.66
CA SER A 31 -11.80 17.02 3.38
C SER A 31 -13.26 16.60 3.55
N THR A 32 -13.83 15.90 2.56
CA THR A 32 -15.24 15.51 2.55
C THR A 32 -15.48 14.03 2.75
N GLY A 33 -14.43 13.19 2.59
CA GLY A 33 -14.54 11.73 2.59
C GLY A 33 -15.27 11.16 1.37
N GLU A 34 -15.73 12.02 0.46
CA GLU A 34 -16.42 11.61 -0.75
C GLU A 34 -15.46 11.03 -1.79
N LYS A 35 -15.93 10.05 -2.54
CA LYS A 35 -15.19 9.54 -3.70
C LYS A 35 -15.19 10.59 -4.79
N ARG A 36 -14.05 11.19 -5.02
CA ARG A 36 -13.84 12.13 -6.11
C ARG A 36 -12.69 11.63 -6.98
N THR A 37 -12.91 11.60 -8.28
CA THR A 37 -11.81 11.32 -9.22
C THR A 37 -10.84 12.50 -9.18
N ALA A 38 -9.72 12.32 -8.49
CA ALA A 38 -8.66 13.33 -8.43
C ALA A 38 -7.88 13.31 -9.73
N MET A 39 -7.91 14.40 -10.50
CA MET A 39 -7.09 14.53 -11.70
C MET A 39 -5.69 15.02 -11.33
N PRO A 40 -4.63 14.33 -11.76
CA PRO A 40 -3.27 14.75 -11.48
C PRO A 40 -2.93 16.03 -12.24
N THR A 41 -2.37 17.00 -11.54
CA THR A 41 -1.84 18.25 -12.14
C THR A 41 -0.40 18.08 -12.62
N HIS A 42 0.29 17.08 -12.09
CA HIS A 42 1.69 16.79 -12.38
C HIS A 42 1.90 15.30 -12.59
N LEU A 43 2.80 14.94 -13.50
CA LEU A 43 3.23 13.56 -13.76
C LEU A 43 4.73 13.44 -13.57
N LEU A 44 5.13 12.45 -12.79
CA LEU A 44 6.51 12.00 -12.67
C LEU A 44 6.60 10.57 -13.19
N PHE A 45 7.29 10.38 -14.29
CA PHE A 45 7.58 9.04 -14.80
C PHE A 45 8.80 8.46 -14.10
N ASN A 46 8.75 7.17 -13.78
CA ASN A 46 9.84 6.44 -13.17
C ASN A 46 9.89 4.99 -13.68
N GLY A 47 11.09 4.42 -13.69
CA GLY A 47 11.33 3.04 -14.09
C GLY A 47 11.54 2.84 -15.60
N GLY A 48 12.20 1.72 -15.94
CA GLY A 48 12.66 1.42 -17.29
C GLY A 48 11.57 1.33 -18.37
N VAL A 49 10.34 0.96 -17.98
CA VAL A 49 9.20 0.90 -18.90
C VAL A 49 8.90 2.26 -19.53
N PHE A 50 9.04 3.33 -18.78
CA PHE A 50 8.81 4.69 -19.26
C PHE A 50 10.01 5.32 -19.99
N ARG A 51 11.05 4.56 -20.29
CA ARG A 51 12.05 4.97 -21.29
C ARG A 51 11.44 5.12 -22.69
N SER A 52 10.36 4.34 -22.96
CA SER A 52 9.63 4.45 -24.23
C SER A 52 8.85 5.76 -24.30
N PRO A 53 9.16 6.66 -25.25
CA PRO A 53 8.38 7.88 -25.46
C PRO A 53 6.91 7.59 -25.75
N LEU A 54 6.62 6.54 -26.54
CA LEU A 54 5.27 6.15 -26.91
C LEU A 54 4.39 5.87 -25.67
N LEU A 55 4.94 5.23 -24.63
CA LEU A 55 4.18 4.95 -23.41
C LEU A 55 3.95 6.23 -22.60
N ARG A 56 4.95 7.11 -22.51
CA ARG A 56 4.79 8.40 -21.83
C ARG A 56 3.77 9.28 -22.52
N ASP A 57 3.86 9.38 -23.84
CA ASP A 57 2.94 10.17 -24.67
C ASP A 57 1.51 9.64 -24.53
N ARG A 58 1.34 8.31 -24.55
CA ARG A 58 0.02 7.69 -24.37
C ARG A 58 -0.58 7.97 -23.01
N VAL A 59 0.20 7.86 -21.94
CA VAL A 59 -0.28 8.19 -20.58
C VAL A 59 -0.66 9.66 -20.49
N ASN A 60 0.19 10.56 -21.02
CA ASN A 60 -0.07 11.98 -21.01
C ASN A 60 -1.33 12.34 -21.81
N GLU A 61 -1.51 11.77 -22.99
CA GLU A 61 -2.71 11.94 -23.82
C GLU A 61 -3.99 11.53 -23.08
N VAL A 62 -3.97 10.35 -22.49
CA VAL A 62 -5.15 9.82 -21.77
C VAL A 62 -5.50 10.68 -20.56
N ILE A 63 -4.51 11.09 -19.76
CA ILE A 63 -4.76 11.96 -18.60
C ILE A 63 -5.25 13.33 -19.04
N THR A 64 -4.68 13.89 -20.11
CA THR A 64 -5.13 15.16 -20.70
C THR A 64 -6.61 15.07 -21.12
N HIS A 65 -6.99 13.96 -21.76
CA HIS A 65 -8.37 13.73 -22.14
C HIS A 65 -9.31 13.67 -20.93
N TRP A 66 -8.91 12.96 -19.88
CA TRP A 66 -9.70 12.87 -18.63
C TRP A 66 -9.79 14.22 -17.88
N SER A 67 -8.77 15.07 -18.02
CA SER A 67 -8.70 16.40 -17.40
C SER A 67 -9.36 17.49 -18.26
N SER A 68 -10.32 17.14 -19.11
CA SER A 68 -11.02 18.09 -19.99
C SER A 68 -10.09 18.89 -20.90
N GLY A 69 -9.03 18.24 -21.40
CA GLY A 69 -8.06 18.83 -22.32
C GLY A 69 -6.93 19.63 -21.66
N GLN A 70 -6.84 19.62 -20.33
CA GLN A 70 -5.73 20.27 -19.62
C GLN A 70 -4.58 19.28 -19.41
N PRO A 71 -3.42 19.45 -20.07
CA PRO A 71 -2.30 18.54 -19.90
C PRO A 71 -1.65 18.72 -18.52
N PRO A 72 -1.30 17.62 -17.85
CA PRO A 72 -0.53 17.69 -16.61
C PRO A 72 0.91 18.14 -16.90
N LYS A 73 1.54 18.81 -15.95
CA LYS A 73 2.95 19.19 -16.05
C LYS A 73 3.83 17.95 -15.83
N ILE A 74 4.71 17.65 -16.78
CA ILE A 74 5.67 16.56 -16.64
C ILE A 74 6.84 17.04 -15.78
N LEU A 75 7.15 16.28 -14.73
CA LEU A 75 8.26 16.51 -13.81
C LEU A 75 9.43 15.59 -14.16
N GLY A 76 10.66 16.12 -14.04
CA GLY A 76 11.88 15.36 -14.30
C GLY A 76 12.19 15.15 -15.79
N GLY A 77 13.36 14.58 -16.04
CA GLY A 77 13.85 14.24 -17.38
C GLY A 77 13.97 12.72 -17.59
N PRO A 78 14.09 12.25 -18.84
CA PRO A 78 14.22 10.83 -19.14
C PRO A 78 15.53 10.20 -18.65
N GLU A 79 16.55 10.99 -18.36
CA GLU A 79 17.86 10.55 -17.87
C GLU A 79 17.84 10.05 -16.41
N ASP A 80 16.85 10.47 -15.63
CA ASP A 80 16.77 10.14 -14.21
C ASP A 80 15.98 8.84 -13.91
N LEU A 81 15.41 8.20 -14.93
CA LEU A 81 14.50 7.05 -14.75
C LEU A 81 15.19 5.83 -14.12
N ASP A 82 16.47 5.63 -14.36
CA ASP A 82 17.19 4.43 -13.87
C ASP A 82 17.69 4.58 -12.45
N HIS A 83 18.04 5.79 -12.04
CA HIS A 83 18.67 6.05 -10.74
C HIS A 83 17.68 6.62 -9.72
N ALA A 84 16.45 6.92 -10.12
CA ALA A 84 15.47 7.59 -9.26
C ALA A 84 15.19 6.80 -7.96
N VAL A 85 15.12 5.46 -8.03
CA VAL A 85 14.92 4.62 -6.83
C VAL A 85 16.13 4.69 -5.89
N ALA A 86 17.35 4.59 -6.43
CA ALA A 86 18.57 4.66 -5.64
C ALA A 86 18.75 6.04 -5.00
N LEU A 87 18.51 7.10 -5.76
CA LEU A 87 18.54 8.48 -5.27
C LEU A 87 17.48 8.71 -4.19
N GLY A 88 16.27 8.21 -4.41
CA GLY A 88 15.17 8.28 -3.44
C GLY A 88 15.52 7.55 -2.13
N ALA A 89 16.09 6.35 -2.22
CA ALA A 89 16.52 5.58 -1.06
C ALA A 89 17.62 6.28 -0.27
N ALA A 90 18.62 6.85 -0.97
CA ALA A 90 19.70 7.62 -0.36
C ALA A 90 19.15 8.88 0.34
N TYR A 91 18.27 9.62 -0.33
CA TYR A 91 17.61 10.79 0.23
C TYR A 91 16.76 10.43 1.46
N TYR A 92 15.98 9.34 1.39
CA TYR A 92 15.18 8.88 2.52
C TYR A 92 16.04 8.57 3.75
N GLY A 93 17.16 7.85 3.58
CA GLY A 93 18.09 7.58 4.66
C GLY A 93 18.71 8.85 5.24
N TRP A 94 19.04 9.82 4.41
CA TRP A 94 19.54 11.14 4.83
C TRP A 94 18.46 11.93 5.58
N ALA A 95 17.25 12.02 5.03
CA ALA A 95 16.14 12.76 5.61
C ALA A 95 15.72 12.20 6.98
N LYS A 96 15.78 10.87 7.15
CA LYS A 96 15.51 10.19 8.42
C LYS A 96 16.49 10.59 9.53
N ARG A 97 17.74 10.85 9.17
CA ARG A 97 18.80 11.26 10.14
C ARG A 97 18.87 12.75 10.39
N ARG A 98 18.55 13.57 9.39
CA ARG A 98 18.78 15.02 9.40
C ARG A 98 17.50 15.84 9.49
N GLY A 99 16.32 15.20 9.48
CA GLY A 99 15.05 15.92 9.55
C GLY A 99 14.63 16.57 8.22
N GLY A 100 14.94 15.94 7.07
CA GLY A 100 14.49 16.39 5.76
C GLY A 100 13.00 16.13 5.50
N ILE A 101 12.52 16.61 4.35
CA ILE A 101 11.16 16.35 3.89
C ILE A 101 10.98 14.85 3.65
N ARG A 102 9.98 14.26 4.27
CA ARG A 102 9.60 12.86 4.07
C ARG A 102 8.19 12.79 3.52
N ILE A 103 8.00 11.92 2.54
CA ILE A 103 6.65 11.52 2.15
C ILE A 103 6.14 10.59 3.25
N ARG A 104 5.10 11.02 3.94
CA ARG A 104 4.41 10.18 4.92
C ARG A 104 3.49 9.24 4.16
N GLY A 105 3.75 7.95 4.32
CA GLY A 105 2.94 6.90 3.74
C GLY A 105 2.62 5.89 4.83
N GLY A 106 1.35 5.63 5.05
CA GLY A 106 0.93 4.58 5.94
C GLY A 106 0.89 3.22 5.26
N THR A 107 0.65 2.18 6.06
CA THR A 107 0.45 0.82 5.55
C THR A 107 -0.72 0.76 4.57
N ALA A 108 -0.52 0.11 3.42
CA ALA A 108 -1.57 -0.05 2.40
C ALA A 108 -2.68 -1.03 2.83
N ARG A 109 -2.42 -1.83 3.87
CA ARG A 109 -3.30 -2.88 4.39
C ARG A 109 -3.30 -2.85 5.91
N SER A 110 -4.36 -3.37 6.51
CA SER A 110 -4.34 -3.71 7.93
C SER A 110 -3.67 -5.06 8.14
N TYR A 111 -2.84 -5.16 9.17
CA TYR A 111 -2.13 -6.39 9.53
C TYR A 111 -2.59 -6.91 10.89
N TYR A 112 -2.68 -8.23 11.00
CA TYR A 112 -3.22 -8.92 12.17
C TYR A 112 -2.32 -10.04 12.61
N ILE A 113 -2.36 -10.33 13.90
CA ILE A 113 -1.79 -11.54 14.52
C ILE A 113 -2.94 -12.45 14.93
N GLY A 114 -2.84 -13.73 14.60
CA GLY A 114 -3.77 -14.74 15.05
C GLY A 114 -3.46 -15.17 16.50
N ILE A 115 -4.43 -14.99 17.39
CA ILE A 115 -4.36 -15.41 18.79
C ILE A 115 -5.32 -16.58 18.99
N GLU A 116 -4.83 -17.68 19.52
CA GLU A 116 -5.68 -18.80 19.92
C GLU A 116 -6.56 -18.38 21.10
N THR A 117 -7.85 -18.58 20.99
CA THR A 117 -8.79 -18.31 22.06
C THR A 117 -9.11 -19.59 22.84
N ALA A 118 -9.48 -19.41 24.11
CA ALA A 118 -10.00 -20.52 24.93
C ALA A 118 -11.27 -21.06 24.25
N GLY A 119 -11.27 -22.34 23.96
CA GLY A 119 -12.41 -23.05 23.37
C GLY A 119 -12.34 -24.53 23.70
N LEU A 120 -13.45 -25.26 23.51
CA LEU A 120 -13.49 -26.69 23.68
C LEU A 120 -12.44 -27.36 22.79
N ALA A 121 -11.54 -28.13 23.39
CA ALA A 121 -10.57 -28.92 22.68
C ALA A 121 -11.28 -30.11 22.03
N ILE A 122 -11.66 -29.97 20.77
CA ILE A 122 -12.22 -31.08 19.98
C ILE A 122 -11.04 -31.79 19.32
N PRO A 123 -10.84 -33.10 19.60
CA PRO A 123 -9.77 -33.85 18.97
C PRO A 123 -9.83 -33.76 17.44
N GLY A 124 -8.73 -33.35 16.81
CA GLY A 124 -8.64 -33.20 15.35
C GLY A 124 -9.14 -31.88 14.78
N ALA A 125 -9.78 -31.01 15.55
CA ALA A 125 -10.16 -29.68 15.11
C ALA A 125 -9.12 -28.63 15.52
N PRO A 126 -8.80 -27.64 14.65
CA PRO A 126 -7.94 -26.53 15.02
C PRO A 126 -8.63 -25.69 16.12
N ARG A 127 -7.85 -25.17 17.05
CA ARG A 127 -8.37 -24.23 18.06
C ARG A 127 -8.93 -22.97 17.40
N PRO A 128 -10.04 -22.43 17.91
CA PRO A 128 -10.57 -21.19 17.39
C PRO A 128 -9.54 -20.07 17.55
N MET A 129 -9.44 -19.24 16.51
CA MET A 129 -8.48 -18.15 16.44
C MET A 129 -9.20 -16.82 16.29
N ARG A 130 -8.73 -15.81 16.99
CA ARG A 130 -9.13 -14.42 16.83
C ARG A 130 -7.99 -13.66 16.14
N ALA A 131 -8.31 -12.82 15.19
CA ALA A 131 -7.36 -11.91 14.58
C ALA A 131 -7.32 -10.60 15.38
N LEU A 132 -6.13 -10.24 15.87
CA LEU A 132 -5.87 -8.98 16.55
C LEU A 132 -5.19 -8.04 15.56
N CYS A 133 -5.74 -6.85 15.34
CA CYS A 133 -5.10 -5.84 14.53
C CYS A 133 -3.85 -5.32 15.24
N VAL A 134 -2.71 -5.35 14.58
CA VAL A 134 -1.42 -4.87 15.13
C VAL A 134 -0.86 -3.69 14.34
N ALA A 135 -1.31 -3.50 13.10
CA ALA A 135 -1.01 -2.33 12.31
C ALA A 135 -2.23 -2.02 11.44
N PRO A 136 -3.03 -1.02 11.80
CA PRO A 136 -4.17 -0.59 11.00
C PRO A 136 -3.70 0.02 9.68
N ARG A 137 -4.57 0.02 8.69
CA ARG A 137 -4.30 0.70 7.42
C ARG A 137 -4.02 2.18 7.68
N GLY A 138 -3.01 2.70 7.02
CA GLY A 138 -2.58 4.10 7.19
C GLY A 138 -1.63 4.34 8.36
N MET A 139 -1.27 3.30 9.14
CA MET A 139 -0.27 3.43 10.19
C MET A 139 1.08 3.85 9.61
N GLU A 140 1.62 4.95 10.08
CA GLU A 140 2.89 5.51 9.59
C GLU A 140 4.10 4.73 10.12
N GLU A 141 5.16 4.68 9.33
CA GLU A 141 6.44 4.10 9.74
C GLU A 141 7.04 4.85 10.94
N GLY A 142 7.44 4.08 11.96
CA GLY A 142 8.06 4.60 13.18
C GLY A 142 7.05 5.14 14.19
N THR A 143 5.77 4.84 14.01
CA THR A 143 4.74 5.04 15.03
C THR A 143 4.47 3.74 15.77
N ASP A 144 4.11 3.86 17.04
CA ASP A 144 3.70 2.76 17.87
C ASP A 144 2.18 2.86 18.13
N ALA A 145 1.51 1.73 18.22
CA ALA A 145 0.12 1.66 18.63
C ALA A 145 -0.01 0.69 19.81
N GLU A 146 -0.66 1.14 20.85
CA GLU A 146 -0.99 0.28 21.98
C GLU A 146 -2.20 -0.59 21.63
N VAL A 147 -2.05 -1.89 21.85
CA VAL A 147 -3.18 -2.81 21.71
C VAL A 147 -4.00 -2.75 23.01
N PRO A 148 -5.27 -2.29 22.97
CA PRO A 148 -6.03 -2.11 24.18
C PRO A 148 -6.23 -3.42 24.91
N SER A 149 -5.79 -3.47 26.17
CA SER A 149 -6.15 -4.33 27.30
C SER A 149 -6.50 -5.81 27.03
N GLN A 150 -5.77 -6.49 26.15
CA GLN A 150 -5.85 -7.94 26.09
C GLN A 150 -4.53 -8.52 26.58
N GLU A 151 -4.55 -9.10 27.78
CA GLU A 151 -3.45 -9.92 28.23
C GLU A 151 -3.32 -11.13 27.30
N VAL A 152 -2.23 -11.18 26.57
CA VAL A 152 -1.90 -12.31 25.69
C VAL A 152 -0.89 -13.18 26.43
N GLY A 153 -1.30 -14.37 26.83
CA GLY A 153 -0.40 -15.33 27.44
C GLY A 153 0.54 -15.95 26.40
N VAL A 154 1.84 -15.98 26.69
CA VAL A 154 2.82 -16.72 25.89
C VAL A 154 3.15 -18.02 26.62
N ILE A 155 3.03 -19.16 25.92
CA ILE A 155 3.43 -20.45 26.46
C ILE A 155 4.96 -20.51 26.48
N VAL A 156 5.53 -20.55 27.67
CA VAL A 156 6.97 -20.65 27.90
C VAL A 156 7.47 -22.08 27.65
N GLY A 157 8.68 -22.22 27.08
CA GLY A 157 9.31 -23.52 26.85
C GLY A 157 8.95 -24.21 25.51
N ARG A 158 8.22 -23.54 24.65
CA ARG A 158 7.96 -23.98 23.25
C ARG A 158 8.15 -22.84 22.27
N PRO A 159 8.57 -23.12 21.02
CA PRO A 159 8.60 -22.10 19.99
C PRO A 159 7.21 -21.49 19.75
N ALA A 160 7.08 -20.17 19.87
CA ALA A 160 5.85 -19.46 19.53
C ALA A 160 5.74 -19.33 18.01
N LYS A 161 4.62 -19.77 17.45
CA LYS A 161 4.28 -19.57 16.02
C LYS A 161 3.29 -18.43 15.92
N PHE A 162 3.71 -17.34 15.33
CA PHE A 162 2.81 -16.23 15.01
C PHE A 162 2.24 -16.41 13.61
N ARG A 163 0.90 -16.41 13.50
CA ARG A 163 0.21 -16.40 12.21
C ARG A 163 -0.13 -14.96 11.87
N PHE A 164 0.41 -14.48 10.76
CA PHE A 164 0.11 -13.15 10.27
C PHE A 164 -0.95 -13.21 9.18
N PHE A 165 -1.87 -12.24 9.23
CA PHE A 165 -2.90 -12.03 8.22
C PHE A 165 -2.86 -10.58 7.77
N SER A 166 -3.35 -10.29 6.57
CA SER A 166 -3.54 -8.93 6.09
C SER A 166 -4.89 -8.79 5.39
N SER A 167 -5.47 -7.60 5.45
CA SER A 167 -6.72 -7.28 4.78
C SER A 167 -6.63 -5.94 4.06
N THR A 168 -7.17 -5.90 2.84
CA THR A 168 -7.38 -4.65 2.07
C THR A 168 -8.79 -4.10 2.24
N THR A 169 -9.73 -4.92 2.72
CA THR A 169 -11.15 -4.58 2.85
C THR A 169 -11.51 -4.07 4.24
N ARG A 170 -10.83 -4.55 5.27
CA ARG A 170 -11.01 -4.10 6.65
C ARG A 170 -10.14 -2.86 6.88
N GLN A 171 -10.77 -1.69 6.90
CA GLN A 171 -10.06 -0.40 6.93
C GLN A 171 -10.15 0.31 8.28
N ASP A 172 -11.19 0.00 9.05
CA ASP A 172 -11.54 0.73 10.29
C ASP A 172 -11.20 -0.06 11.56
N ASP A 173 -10.49 -1.19 11.42
CA ASP A 173 -10.06 -1.97 12.59
C ASP A 173 -8.98 -1.18 13.35
N GLN A 174 -9.23 -0.96 14.61
CA GLN A 174 -8.25 -0.38 15.54
C GLN A 174 -7.42 -1.49 16.18
N PRO A 175 -6.19 -1.19 16.64
CA PRO A 175 -5.38 -2.13 17.42
C PRO A 175 -6.08 -2.63 18.68
#